data_98bdde770277807f3ca61480851bf2c3
#
_entry.id   98bdde770277807f3ca61480851bf2c3
#
_cell.length_a   1.000
_cell.length_b   1.000
_cell.length_c   1.000
_cell.angle_alpha   90.00
_cell.angle_beta   90.00
_cell.angle_gamma   90.00
#
_symmetry.space_group_name_H-M   'P 1'
#
loop_
_entity.id
_entity.type
_entity.pdbx_description
1 polymer ?
#
loop_
_entity_poly.entity_id
_entity_poly.type
_entity_poly.pdbx_seq_one_letter_code
_entity_poly.pdbx_strand_id
1 'polypeptide(L)'
;MSDTIAAIATAHGVGSISIVRLSGERALEFALKLSHKTKLTPRHATFTKLFNQNNEIIDEAIMIYFKAPYSFTGEDIVEFQTHGGFSVSE
;
A
#
# COMPACT_ATOMS: atom_id res chain seq x y z
N MET A 1 16.74 14.29 -0.52
CA MET A 1 16.25 13.00 -0.01
C MET A 1 14.75 13.07 0.17
N SER A 2 14.02 12.14 -0.39
CA SER A 2 12.57 12.16 -0.28
C SER A 2 12.10 11.25 0.85
N ASP A 3 11.09 11.70 1.56
CA ASP A 3 10.46 10.89 2.60
C ASP A 3 9.42 9.97 1.97
N THR A 4 9.21 8.83 2.60
CA THR A 4 8.12 7.95 2.21
C THR A 4 6.85 8.42 2.91
N ILE A 5 5.82 8.69 2.13
CA ILE A 5 4.57 9.28 2.60
C ILE A 5 3.42 8.30 2.36
N ALA A 6 2.57 8.14 3.35
CA ALA A 6 1.32 7.40 3.21
C ALA A 6 0.15 8.37 3.14
N ALA A 7 -0.78 8.10 2.23
CA ALA A 7 -1.95 8.95 2.05
C ALA A 7 -3.16 8.14 1.64
N ILE A 8 -4.33 8.58 2.08
CA ILE A 8 -5.60 8.01 1.62
C ILE A 8 -5.97 8.74 0.33
N ALA A 9 -6.14 7.98 -0.74
CA ALA A 9 -6.32 8.53 -2.08
C ALA A 9 -7.78 8.63 -2.51
N THR A 10 -8.73 8.09 -1.73
CA THR A 10 -10.15 8.14 -2.06
C THR A 10 -10.95 8.68 -0.90
N ALA A 11 -12.09 9.31 -1.22
CA ALA A 11 -13.07 9.71 -0.22
C ALA A 11 -13.74 8.46 0.38
N HIS A 12 -14.11 8.56 1.65
CA HIS A 12 -14.78 7.47 2.33
C HIS A 12 -16.28 7.53 2.15
N GLY A 13 -16.89 6.36 2.06
CA GLY A 13 -18.32 6.17 2.10
C GLY A 13 -18.60 4.80 2.70
N VAL A 14 -19.81 4.59 3.18
CA VAL A 14 -20.20 3.30 3.75
C VAL A 14 -20.09 2.23 2.67
N GLY A 15 -19.35 1.16 2.95
CA GLY A 15 -19.15 0.07 2.01
C GLY A 15 -18.18 0.37 0.88
N SER A 16 -17.54 1.53 0.89
CA SER A 16 -16.59 1.91 -0.16
C SER A 16 -15.23 1.25 0.04
N ILE A 17 -14.55 1.00 -1.08
CA ILE A 17 -13.15 0.60 -1.04
C ILE A 17 -12.30 1.83 -0.78
N SER A 18 -11.37 1.73 0.17
CA SER A 18 -10.38 2.78 0.41
C SER A 18 -9.12 2.48 -0.37
N ILE A 19 -8.55 3.50 -0.97
CA ILE A 19 -7.25 3.40 -1.64
C ILE A 19 -6.24 4.15 -0.80
N VAL A 20 -5.20 3.44 -0.38
CA VAL A 20 -4.10 4.00 0.40
C VAL A 20 -2.84 3.88 -0.44
N ARG A 21 -2.05 4.94 -0.51
CA ARG A 21 -0.79 4.95 -1.26
C ARG A 21 0.39 5.21 -0.34
N LEU A 22 1.43 4.41 -0.52
CA LEU A 22 2.76 4.70 0.01
C LEU A 22 3.58 5.23 -1.15
N SER A 23 4.21 6.39 -0.98
CA SER A 23 5.03 7.00 -2.02
C SER A 23 6.38 7.38 -1.46
N GLY A 24 7.46 7.05 -2.16
CA GLY A 24 8.81 7.37 -1.75
C GLY A 24 9.77 6.20 -1.91
N GLU A 25 11.03 6.42 -1.56
CA GLU A 25 12.09 5.43 -1.75
C GLU A 25 11.87 4.14 -0.99
N ARG A 26 11.18 4.20 0.14
CA ARG A 26 10.96 3.04 1.00
C ARG A 26 9.56 2.45 0.89
N ALA A 27 8.78 2.91 -0.09
CA ALA A 27 7.40 2.45 -0.25
C ALA A 27 7.33 0.93 -0.42
N LEU A 28 8.15 0.37 -1.30
CA LEU A 28 8.18 -1.06 -1.53
C LEU A 28 8.59 -1.83 -0.27
N GLU A 29 9.60 -1.35 0.44
CA GLU A 29 10.07 -1.97 1.67
C GLU A 29 8.95 -2.08 2.71
N PHE A 30 8.22 -0.98 2.93
CA PHE A 30 7.11 -0.99 3.88
C PHE A 30 5.97 -1.90 3.43
N ALA A 31 5.66 -1.88 2.14
CA ALA A 31 4.60 -2.74 1.60
C ALA A 31 4.93 -4.23 1.78
N LEU A 32 6.17 -4.60 1.54
CA LEU A 32 6.61 -5.99 1.73
C LEU A 32 6.51 -6.40 3.19
N LYS A 33 6.85 -5.51 4.11
CA LYS A 33 6.71 -5.79 5.54
C LYS A 33 5.25 -5.97 5.95
N LEU A 34 4.37 -5.11 5.47
CA LEU A 34 2.94 -5.17 5.80
C LEU A 34 2.29 -6.45 5.28
N SER A 35 2.73 -6.95 4.15
CA SER A 35 2.11 -8.09 3.47
C SER A 35 2.83 -9.41 3.72
N HIS A 36 3.96 -9.39 4.38
CA HIS A 36 4.85 -10.56 4.54
C HIS A 36 5.27 -11.16 3.21
N LYS A 37 5.30 -10.35 2.16
CA LYS A 37 5.78 -10.77 0.84
C LYS A 37 7.27 -10.47 0.71
N THR A 38 7.94 -11.16 -0.20
CA THR A 38 9.37 -10.94 -0.45
C THR A 38 9.63 -10.07 -1.67
N LYS A 39 8.64 -9.98 -2.56
CA LYS A 39 8.75 -9.12 -3.75
C LYS A 39 7.36 -8.82 -4.31
N LEU A 40 7.26 -7.76 -5.11
CA LEU A 40 6.08 -7.42 -5.89
C LEU A 40 6.50 -7.18 -7.33
N THR A 41 5.71 -7.70 -8.26
CA THR A 41 5.92 -7.44 -9.70
C THR A 41 5.29 -6.09 -10.03
N PRO A 42 6.04 -5.14 -10.63
CA PRO A 42 5.47 -3.83 -10.97
C PRO A 42 4.25 -3.95 -11.87
N ARG A 43 3.24 -3.11 -11.59
CA ARG A 43 2.02 -2.99 -12.37
C ARG A 43 1.17 -4.25 -12.42
N HIS A 44 1.33 -5.11 -11.44
CA HIS A 44 0.61 -6.38 -11.33
C HIS A 44 -0.19 -6.38 -10.03
N ALA A 45 -1.50 -6.56 -10.11
CA ALA A 45 -2.36 -6.59 -8.93
C ALA A 45 -2.10 -7.87 -8.14
N THR A 46 -1.82 -7.73 -6.86
CA THR A 46 -1.52 -8.85 -5.97
C THR A 46 -2.50 -8.82 -4.80
N PHE A 47 -3.29 -9.86 -4.64
CA PHE A 47 -4.14 -10.01 -3.46
C PHE A 47 -3.29 -10.47 -2.28
N THR A 48 -3.47 -9.85 -1.13
CA THR A 48 -2.69 -10.19 0.06
C THR A 48 -3.44 -9.87 1.35
N LYS A 49 -2.98 -10.49 2.42
CA LYS A 49 -3.36 -10.11 3.77
C LYS A 49 -2.34 -9.10 4.27
N LEU A 50 -2.80 -8.18 5.11
CA LEU A 50 -1.94 -7.18 5.74
C LEU A 50 -1.82 -7.50 7.22
N PHE A 51 -0.63 -7.29 7.77
CA PHE A 51 -0.29 -7.69 9.14
C PHE A 51 0.20 -6.51 9.95
N ASN A 52 -0.10 -6.51 11.25
CA ASN A 52 0.47 -5.54 12.17
C ASN A 52 1.81 -6.04 12.71
N GLN A 53 2.38 -5.29 13.65
CA GLN A 53 3.69 -5.61 14.25
C GLN A 53 3.68 -6.92 15.02
N ASN A 54 2.51 -7.39 15.44
CA ASN A 54 2.37 -8.64 16.19
C ASN A 54 2.03 -9.81 15.27
N ASN A 55 2.17 -9.63 13.96
CA ASN A 55 1.86 -10.64 12.93
C ASN A 55 0.38 -11.05 12.91
N GLU A 56 -0.49 -10.16 13.37
CA GLU A 56 -1.93 -10.38 13.30
C GLU A 56 -2.48 -9.79 12.00
N ILE A 57 -3.44 -10.48 11.40
CA ILE A 57 -4.07 -9.99 10.16
C ILE A 57 -4.98 -8.81 10.52
N ILE A 58 -4.74 -7.66 9.87
CA ILE A 58 -5.52 -6.44 10.11
C ILE A 58 -6.46 -6.12 8.95
N ASP A 59 -6.17 -6.61 7.75
CA ASP A 59 -7.05 -6.42 6.60
C ASP A 59 -6.58 -7.31 5.46
N GLU A 60 -7.36 -7.29 4.38
CA GLU A 60 -6.99 -7.88 3.10
C GLU A 60 -7.02 -6.79 2.05
N ALA A 61 -6.11 -6.84 1.11
CA ALA A 61 -5.97 -5.78 0.12
C ALA A 61 -5.49 -6.31 -1.21
N ILE A 62 -5.75 -5.53 -2.24
CA ILE A 62 -5.06 -5.69 -3.52
C ILE A 62 -3.97 -4.64 -3.54
N MET A 63 -2.73 -5.09 -3.74
CA MET A 63 -1.57 -4.20 -3.85
C MET A 63 -1.15 -4.07 -5.30
N ILE A 64 -0.79 -2.85 -5.68
CA ILE A 64 -0.19 -2.58 -6.99
C ILE A 64 1.04 -1.73 -6.76
N TYR A 65 2.19 -2.20 -7.27
CA TYR A 65 3.47 -1.50 -7.16
C TYR A 65 3.74 -0.76 -8.47
N PHE A 66 4.00 0.54 -8.37
CA PHE A 66 4.40 1.37 -9.49
C PHE A 66 5.84 1.80 -9.28
N LYS A 67 6.74 1.18 -10.04
CA LYS A 67 8.17 1.43 -9.90
C LYS A 67 8.55 2.74 -10.56
N ALA A 68 9.38 3.53 -9.87
CA ALA A 68 9.92 4.77 -10.43
C ALA A 68 10.66 4.51 -11.75
N PRO A 69 10.61 5.43 -12.71
CA PRO A 69 9.88 6.71 -12.70
C PRO A 69 8.43 6.59 -13.22
N TYR A 70 7.95 5.40 -13.49
CA TYR A 70 6.65 5.16 -14.13
C TYR A 70 5.53 5.10 -13.09
N SER A 71 5.33 6.24 -12.39
CA SER A 71 4.33 6.38 -11.37
C SER A 71 3.76 7.80 -11.39
N PHE A 72 2.75 8.06 -10.57
CA PHE A 72 2.11 9.38 -10.53
C PHE A 72 3.05 10.48 -10.08
N THR A 73 3.97 10.18 -9.18
CA THR A 73 4.88 11.16 -8.59
C THR A 73 6.29 11.08 -9.17
N GLY A 74 6.59 10.06 -9.98
CA GLY A 74 7.94 9.76 -10.42
C GLY A 74 8.77 8.99 -9.40
N GLU A 75 8.19 8.70 -8.23
CA GLU A 75 8.82 7.90 -7.18
C GLU A 75 8.18 6.53 -7.12
N ASP A 76 8.75 5.62 -6.31
CA ASP A 76 8.12 4.33 -6.06
C ASP A 76 6.80 4.55 -5.32
N ILE A 77 5.75 3.89 -5.78
CA ILE A 77 4.43 3.93 -5.15
C ILE A 77 3.93 2.50 -4.99
N VAL A 78 3.36 2.21 -3.82
CA VAL A 78 2.56 1.01 -3.63
C VAL A 78 1.16 1.44 -3.24
N GLU A 79 0.17 1.00 -4.00
CA GLU A 79 -1.23 1.30 -3.77
C GLU A 79 -1.90 0.08 -3.15
N PHE A 80 -2.69 0.33 -2.10
CA PHE A 80 -3.48 -0.71 -1.42
C PHE A 80 -4.95 -0.39 -1.59
N GLN A 81 -5.69 -1.31 -2.16
CA GLN A 81 -7.15 -1.22 -2.26
C GLN A 81 -7.72 -2.10 -1.16
N THR A 82 -8.30 -1.48 -0.14
CA THR A 82 -8.77 -2.16 1.07
C THR A 82 -10.28 -2.03 1.21
N HIS A 83 -10.84 -2.71 2.19
CA HIS A 83 -12.28 -2.65 2.47
C HIS A 83 -12.65 -1.50 3.42
N GLY A 84 -11.76 -0.53 3.58
CA GLY A 84 -12.04 0.64 4.39
C GLY A 84 -11.73 0.50 5.87
N GLY A 85 -11.30 -0.68 6.30
CA GLY A 85 -10.93 -0.91 7.70
C GLY A 85 -9.48 -0.62 8.01
N PHE A 86 -8.66 -0.40 7.00
CA PHE A 86 -7.23 -0.18 7.18
C PHE A 86 -6.95 1.25 7.61
N SER A 87 -6.17 1.41 8.67
CA SER A 87 -5.76 2.73 9.16
C SER A 87 -4.27 2.91 9.00
N VAL A 88 -3.87 3.92 8.22
CA VAL A 88 -2.45 4.24 8.02
C VAL A 88 -1.88 5.08 9.14
N SER A 89 -2.73 5.67 9.96
CA SER A 89 -2.28 6.52 11.06
C SER A 89 -1.75 5.73 12.25
N GLU A 90 -1.96 4.44 12.26
CA GLU A 90 -1.53 3.57 13.34
C GLU A 90 -0.19 2.86 13.08
#